data_996823c10025a3f6a4b4e8d0aacfda8b
#
_entry.id   996823c10025a3f6a4b4e8d0aacfda8b
#
_cell.length_a   1.000
_cell.length_b   1.000
_cell.length_c   1.000
_cell.angle_alpha   90.00
_cell.angle_beta   90.00
_cell.angle_gamma   90.00
#
_symmetry.space_group_name_H-M   'P 1'
#
loop_
_entity.id
_entity.type
_entity.pdbx_description
1 polymer ?
#
loop_
_entity_poly.entity_id
_entity_poly.type
_entity_poly.pdbx_seq_one_letter_code
_entity_poly.pdbx_strand_id
1 'polypeptide(L)'
;SLDRAVRAEKMTEDERLQVMANISFSTKLPSLADREFVVEAVIEQEEAKLEVFSRLNDVVDDPEAILASNTSSIPIMKLAMATNRPQQVIGVHFFNPVPVMGLVEVISSLLTGDKTAALCQEFAADQLGKRVVSSQDRAGFVVNALLIPYILSAIRMMESGFASAEDIDAGMVLGCNHPMGPLALCDLIGLDTTMAVAESLYEEFKEQLYAPPPLLSRMCDAGLLGRKNGRGFYRYN
;
A
#
# COMPACT_ATOMS: atom_id res chain seq x y z
N SER A 1 -5.24 -8.16 -15.93
CA SER A 1 -6.16 -8.65 -14.88
C SER A 1 -7.51 -9.08 -15.45
N LEU A 2 -8.15 -8.30 -16.33
CA LEU A 2 -9.44 -8.62 -16.95
C LEU A 2 -9.35 -9.92 -17.78
N ASP A 3 -8.31 -10.10 -18.60
CA ASP A 3 -8.11 -11.34 -19.36
C ASP A 3 -7.99 -12.57 -18.48
N ARG A 4 -7.41 -12.42 -17.27
CA ARG A 4 -7.36 -13.51 -16.29
C ARG A 4 -8.76 -13.83 -15.74
N ALA A 5 -9.60 -12.81 -15.52
CA ALA A 5 -10.97 -13.01 -15.06
C ALA A 5 -11.81 -13.75 -16.13
N VAL A 6 -11.65 -13.40 -17.40
CA VAL A 6 -12.30 -14.11 -18.52
C VAL A 6 -11.82 -15.54 -18.60
N ARG A 7 -10.50 -15.78 -18.57
CA ARG A 7 -9.94 -17.16 -18.59
C ARG A 7 -10.37 -18.02 -17.40
N ALA A 8 -10.66 -17.39 -16.26
CA ALA A 8 -11.14 -18.05 -15.05
C ALA A 8 -12.67 -18.13 -14.97
N GLU A 9 -13.38 -17.80 -16.06
CA GLU A 9 -14.85 -17.81 -16.18
C GLU A 9 -15.56 -16.94 -15.11
N LYS A 10 -14.88 -15.93 -14.58
CA LYS A 10 -15.39 -14.95 -13.61
C LYS A 10 -15.99 -13.72 -14.28
N MET A 11 -15.83 -13.60 -15.57
CA MET A 11 -16.28 -12.48 -16.40
C MET A 11 -16.42 -12.97 -17.84
N THR A 12 -17.44 -12.52 -18.53
CA THR A 12 -17.60 -12.75 -19.96
C THR A 12 -16.75 -11.80 -20.80
N GLU A 13 -16.52 -12.11 -22.06
CA GLU A 13 -15.81 -11.21 -22.98
C GLU A 13 -16.58 -9.90 -23.20
N ASP A 14 -17.92 -9.95 -23.27
CA ASP A 14 -18.74 -8.75 -23.43
C ASP A 14 -18.66 -7.83 -22.20
N GLU A 15 -18.67 -8.39 -20.98
CA GLU A 15 -18.45 -7.63 -19.76
C GLU A 15 -17.05 -7.00 -19.73
N ARG A 16 -16.03 -7.73 -20.20
CA ARG A 16 -14.67 -7.19 -20.32
C ARG A 16 -14.64 -5.99 -21.27
N LEU A 17 -15.29 -6.09 -22.42
CA LEU A 17 -15.36 -5.00 -23.40
C LEU A 17 -16.11 -3.78 -22.83
N GLN A 18 -17.21 -3.99 -22.10
CA GLN A 18 -17.94 -2.91 -21.44
C GLN A 18 -17.07 -2.20 -20.38
N VAL A 19 -16.35 -2.95 -19.56
CA VAL A 19 -15.41 -2.38 -18.57
C VAL A 19 -14.33 -1.56 -19.27
N MET A 20 -13.73 -2.09 -20.36
CA MET A 20 -12.69 -1.38 -21.11
C MET A 20 -13.21 -0.11 -21.78
N ALA A 21 -14.47 -0.08 -22.23
CA ALA A 21 -15.09 1.11 -22.82
C ALA A 21 -15.26 2.27 -21.82
N ASN A 22 -15.31 1.98 -20.52
CA ASN A 22 -15.40 2.98 -19.45
C ASN A 22 -14.01 3.51 -18.99
N ILE A 23 -12.91 2.99 -19.55
CA ILE A 23 -11.56 3.40 -19.18
C ILE A 23 -10.95 4.25 -20.29
N SER A 24 -10.56 5.47 -19.95
CA SER A 24 -9.81 6.36 -20.83
C SER A 24 -8.37 6.49 -20.35
N PHE A 25 -7.42 6.50 -21.27
CA PHE A 25 -6.00 6.66 -20.97
C PHE A 25 -5.50 8.03 -21.44
N SER A 26 -4.70 8.69 -20.62
CA SER A 26 -4.06 9.96 -20.97
C SER A 26 -2.66 10.04 -20.35
N THR A 27 -1.74 10.66 -21.07
CA THR A 27 -0.41 11.06 -20.56
C THR A 27 -0.39 12.53 -20.15
N LYS A 28 -1.54 13.21 -20.20
CA LYS A 28 -1.66 14.64 -19.93
C LYS A 28 -2.47 14.85 -18.65
N LEU A 29 -1.85 15.40 -17.62
CA LEU A 29 -2.51 15.70 -16.35
C LEU A 29 -3.77 16.60 -16.51
N PRO A 30 -3.82 17.60 -17.43
CA PRO A 30 -5.02 18.40 -17.66
C PRO A 30 -6.27 17.61 -18.09
N SER A 31 -6.14 16.33 -18.50
CA SER A 31 -7.30 15.48 -18.74
C SER A 31 -8.06 15.10 -17.47
N LEU A 32 -7.56 15.48 -16.29
CA LEU A 32 -8.19 15.26 -14.99
C LEU A 32 -8.94 16.50 -14.48
N ALA A 33 -9.03 17.59 -15.27
CA ALA A 33 -9.60 18.85 -14.82
C ALA A 33 -11.04 18.73 -14.28
N ASP A 34 -11.86 17.91 -14.91
CA ASP A 34 -13.27 17.67 -14.57
C ASP A 34 -13.51 16.50 -13.61
N ARG A 35 -12.46 16.02 -12.92
CA ARG A 35 -12.58 14.87 -12.00
C ARG A 35 -12.98 15.30 -10.60
N GLU A 36 -13.95 14.58 -10.02
CA GLU A 36 -14.43 14.78 -8.64
C GLU A 36 -13.61 13.96 -7.63
N PHE A 37 -12.95 12.89 -8.10
CA PHE A 37 -12.16 11.99 -7.27
C PHE A 37 -10.91 11.53 -8.04
N VAL A 38 -9.75 11.85 -7.52
CA VAL A 38 -8.46 11.47 -8.09
C VAL A 38 -7.69 10.61 -7.09
N VAL A 39 -7.21 9.44 -7.53
CA VAL A 39 -6.33 8.57 -6.73
C VAL A 39 -4.94 8.59 -7.33
N GLU A 40 -3.99 9.12 -6.60
CA GLU A 40 -2.58 9.08 -6.94
C GLU A 40 -1.99 7.71 -6.56
N ALA A 41 -1.27 7.07 -7.47
CA ALA A 41 -0.59 5.80 -7.27
C ALA A 41 0.73 5.73 -8.06
N VAL A 42 1.50 6.83 -8.06
CA VAL A 42 2.84 6.88 -8.66
C VAL A 42 3.87 6.17 -7.76
N ILE A 43 5.15 6.20 -8.15
CA ILE A 43 6.22 5.60 -7.36
C ILE A 43 6.23 6.14 -5.92
N GLU A 44 6.61 5.27 -4.97
CA GLU A 44 6.62 5.61 -3.53
C GLU A 44 7.84 6.45 -3.18
N GLN A 45 7.85 7.71 -3.68
CA GLN A 45 8.87 8.73 -3.44
C GLN A 45 8.18 10.05 -3.08
N GLU A 46 8.57 10.64 -1.96
CA GLU A 46 7.91 11.81 -1.40
C GLU A 46 7.88 12.98 -2.39
N GLU A 47 9.02 13.32 -2.97
CA GLU A 47 9.15 14.44 -3.91
C GLU A 47 8.25 14.26 -5.14
N ALA A 48 8.18 13.04 -5.69
CA ALA A 48 7.35 12.75 -6.84
C ALA A 48 5.85 12.93 -6.53
N LYS A 49 5.42 12.48 -5.34
CA LYS A 49 4.03 12.64 -4.90
C LYS A 49 3.69 14.08 -4.57
N LEU A 50 4.58 14.83 -3.93
CA LEU A 50 4.40 16.27 -3.66
C LEU A 50 4.24 17.05 -4.97
N GLU A 51 5.07 16.78 -5.99
CA GLU A 51 4.92 17.39 -7.31
C GLU A 51 3.56 17.06 -7.94
N VAL A 52 3.13 15.80 -7.88
CA VAL A 52 1.83 15.39 -8.42
C VAL A 52 0.69 16.10 -7.70
N PHE A 53 0.69 16.18 -6.37
CA PHE A 53 -0.36 16.86 -5.60
C PHE A 53 -0.40 18.36 -5.88
N SER A 54 0.75 19.03 -5.97
CA SER A 54 0.83 20.45 -6.37
C SER A 54 0.22 20.66 -7.75
N ARG A 55 0.56 19.82 -8.71
CA ARG A 55 0.02 19.91 -10.09
C ARG A 55 -1.47 19.56 -10.17
N LEU A 56 -1.95 18.57 -9.40
CA LEU A 56 -3.39 18.25 -9.33
C LEU A 56 -4.17 19.41 -8.73
N ASN A 57 -3.61 20.11 -7.73
CA ASN A 57 -4.22 21.30 -7.16
C ASN A 57 -4.51 22.39 -8.21
N ASP A 58 -3.62 22.54 -9.19
CA ASP A 58 -3.74 23.55 -10.26
C ASP A 58 -4.63 23.09 -11.43
N VAL A 59 -4.75 21.77 -11.61
CA VAL A 59 -5.43 21.17 -12.78
C VAL A 59 -6.89 20.85 -12.49
N VAL A 60 -7.21 20.37 -11.28
CA VAL A 60 -8.58 19.93 -10.96
C VAL A 60 -9.43 21.16 -10.62
N ASP A 61 -10.43 21.41 -11.44
CA ASP A 61 -11.25 22.63 -11.40
C ASP A 61 -12.18 22.71 -10.17
N ASP A 62 -12.78 21.58 -9.78
CA ASP A 62 -13.69 21.53 -8.63
C ASP A 62 -12.89 21.64 -7.32
N PRO A 63 -13.10 22.71 -6.52
CA PRO A 63 -12.43 22.87 -5.21
C PRO A 63 -12.82 21.80 -4.18
N GLU A 64 -13.97 21.14 -4.36
CA GLU A 64 -14.45 20.06 -3.50
C GLU A 64 -13.99 18.67 -3.94
N ALA A 65 -13.31 18.57 -5.10
CA ALA A 65 -12.78 17.31 -5.59
C ALA A 65 -11.80 16.68 -4.60
N ILE A 66 -11.93 15.38 -4.38
CA ILE A 66 -11.09 14.61 -3.47
C ILE A 66 -9.78 14.23 -4.16
N LEU A 67 -8.67 14.54 -3.52
CA LEU A 67 -7.34 14.14 -3.92
C LEU A 67 -6.82 13.06 -2.95
N ALA A 68 -6.88 11.81 -3.37
CA ALA A 68 -6.47 10.66 -2.57
C ALA A 68 -5.08 10.16 -2.96
N SER A 69 -4.32 9.66 -2.00
CA SER A 69 -3.06 8.94 -2.26
C SER A 69 -3.14 7.48 -1.85
N ASN A 70 -2.60 6.59 -2.68
CA ASN A 70 -2.42 5.17 -2.37
C ASN A 70 -1.04 4.89 -1.75
N THR A 71 -0.44 5.88 -1.09
CA THR A 71 0.84 5.69 -0.39
C THR A 71 0.72 4.65 0.72
N SER A 72 1.81 3.95 0.99
CA SER A 72 1.92 2.99 2.11
C SER A 72 2.70 3.55 3.31
N SER A 73 3.42 4.66 3.12
CA SER A 73 4.39 5.13 4.12
C SER A 73 4.56 6.65 4.20
N ILE A 74 4.18 7.40 3.15
CA ILE A 74 4.36 8.85 3.12
C ILE A 74 3.21 9.53 3.87
N PRO A 75 3.48 10.46 4.82
CA PRO A 75 2.44 11.14 5.57
C PRO A 75 1.47 11.91 4.67
N ILE A 76 0.18 11.67 4.85
CA ILE A 76 -0.90 12.33 4.09
C ILE A 76 -0.87 13.84 4.34
N MET A 77 -0.50 14.26 5.54
CA MET A 77 -0.35 15.68 5.88
C MET A 77 0.64 16.41 4.99
N LYS A 78 1.77 15.78 4.63
CA LYS A 78 2.75 16.39 3.72
C LYS A 78 2.15 16.62 2.32
N LEU A 79 1.41 15.62 1.81
CA LEU A 79 0.71 15.73 0.52
C LEU A 79 -0.39 16.80 0.56
N ALA A 80 -1.12 16.88 1.66
CA ALA A 80 -2.15 17.89 1.87
C ALA A 80 -1.56 19.32 1.83
N MET A 81 -0.40 19.53 2.44
CA MET A 81 0.28 20.83 2.47
C MET A 81 0.89 21.23 1.12
N ALA A 82 0.97 20.33 0.16
CA ALA A 82 1.33 20.65 -1.23
C ALA A 82 0.16 21.23 -2.04
N THR A 83 -1.04 21.35 -1.43
CA THR A 83 -2.26 21.88 -2.05
C THR A 83 -2.83 23.07 -1.29
N ASN A 84 -3.74 23.82 -1.91
CA ASN A 84 -4.52 24.87 -1.24
C ASN A 84 -5.88 24.35 -0.71
N ARG A 85 -6.13 23.04 -0.80
CA ARG A 85 -7.36 22.35 -0.37
C ARG A 85 -7.04 21.14 0.55
N PRO A 86 -6.31 21.32 1.65
CA PRO A 86 -5.87 20.22 2.50
C PRO A 86 -7.02 19.40 3.09
N GLN A 87 -8.25 19.98 3.22
CA GLN A 87 -9.42 19.29 3.68
C GLN A 87 -9.92 18.21 2.71
N GLN A 88 -9.61 18.33 1.43
CA GLN A 88 -9.95 17.37 0.37
C GLN A 88 -8.86 16.33 0.12
N VAL A 89 -7.75 16.38 0.88
CA VAL A 89 -6.66 15.40 0.75
C VAL A 89 -6.80 14.28 1.78
N ILE A 90 -6.68 13.04 1.31
CA ILE A 90 -6.90 11.84 2.12
C ILE A 90 -6.04 10.67 1.63
N GLY A 91 -5.68 9.73 2.51
CA GLY A 91 -5.10 8.46 2.14
C GLY A 91 -6.19 7.43 1.83
N VAL A 92 -6.04 6.71 0.72
CA VAL A 92 -6.89 5.55 0.37
C VAL A 92 -5.97 4.41 -0.03
N HIS A 93 -5.56 3.63 0.95
CA HIS A 93 -4.53 2.60 0.81
C HIS A 93 -5.14 1.26 0.44
N PHE A 94 -4.87 0.84 -0.79
CA PHE A 94 -5.29 -0.46 -1.33
C PHE A 94 -4.20 -1.51 -1.13
N PHE A 95 -4.62 -2.76 -0.94
CA PHE A 95 -3.72 -3.91 -0.84
C PHE A 95 -3.66 -4.67 -2.17
N ASN A 96 -2.46 -5.02 -2.60
CA ASN A 96 -2.26 -5.78 -3.83
C ASN A 96 -2.46 -7.29 -3.62
N PRO A 97 -3.14 -7.97 -4.57
CA PRO A 97 -3.79 -7.47 -5.78
C PRO A 97 -5.14 -6.79 -5.49
N VAL A 98 -5.28 -5.53 -5.90
CA VAL A 98 -6.45 -4.70 -5.57
C VAL A 98 -7.82 -5.37 -5.86
N PRO A 99 -8.03 -6.08 -6.99
CA PRO A 99 -9.31 -6.73 -7.25
C PRO A 99 -9.61 -7.94 -6.34
N VAL A 100 -8.61 -8.45 -5.61
CA VAL A 100 -8.73 -9.68 -4.79
C VAL A 100 -8.82 -9.34 -3.31
N MET A 101 -8.01 -8.38 -2.86
CA MET A 101 -7.96 -8.00 -1.46
C MET A 101 -9.21 -7.22 -1.05
N GLY A 102 -9.90 -7.72 -0.01
CA GLY A 102 -11.17 -7.16 0.44
C GLY A 102 -11.06 -5.92 1.34
N LEU A 103 -9.84 -5.45 1.64
CA LEU A 103 -9.58 -4.36 2.58
C LEU A 103 -9.13 -3.09 1.85
N VAL A 104 -9.58 -1.94 2.37
CA VAL A 104 -9.03 -0.60 2.09
C VAL A 104 -8.84 0.12 3.42
N GLU A 105 -7.70 0.73 3.62
CA GLU A 105 -7.49 1.69 4.71
C GLU A 105 -7.81 3.10 4.21
N VAL A 106 -8.60 3.84 4.98
CA VAL A 106 -8.90 5.26 4.76
C VAL A 106 -8.24 6.07 5.85
N ILE A 107 -7.31 6.94 5.47
CA ILE A 107 -6.37 7.61 6.37
C ILE A 107 -6.62 9.12 6.34
N SER A 108 -7.05 9.66 7.49
CA SER A 108 -7.28 11.09 7.66
C SER A 108 -6.07 11.77 8.29
N SER A 109 -5.58 12.82 7.63
CA SER A 109 -4.61 13.74 8.24
C SER A 109 -5.29 14.66 9.27
N LEU A 110 -4.52 15.50 9.94
CA LEU A 110 -5.07 16.49 10.87
C LEU A 110 -5.99 17.52 10.21
N LEU A 111 -5.87 17.70 8.89
CA LEU A 111 -6.65 18.70 8.14
C LEU A 111 -7.71 18.07 7.22
N THR A 112 -7.72 16.76 7.04
CA THR A 112 -8.75 16.08 6.23
C THR A 112 -10.13 16.37 6.78
N GLY A 113 -11.05 16.85 5.93
CA GLY A 113 -12.41 17.17 6.32
C GLY A 113 -13.25 15.91 6.59
N ASP A 114 -14.16 15.98 7.55
CA ASP A 114 -15.07 14.88 7.89
C ASP A 114 -15.91 14.42 6.68
N LYS A 115 -16.35 15.37 5.85
CA LYS A 115 -17.09 15.09 4.60
C LYS A 115 -16.23 14.27 3.63
N THR A 116 -14.98 14.64 3.46
CA THR A 116 -14.02 13.93 2.60
C THR A 116 -13.81 12.50 3.07
N ALA A 117 -13.60 12.32 4.39
CA ALA A 117 -13.44 11.00 4.98
C ALA A 117 -14.70 10.13 4.80
N ALA A 118 -15.89 10.70 5.05
CA ALA A 118 -17.16 9.98 4.89
C ALA A 118 -17.39 9.54 3.42
N LEU A 119 -17.16 10.42 2.44
CA LEU A 119 -17.30 10.11 1.04
C LEU A 119 -16.33 9.02 0.58
N CYS A 120 -15.07 9.04 1.05
CA CYS A 120 -14.10 7.99 0.74
C CYS A 120 -14.48 6.63 1.34
N GLN A 121 -15.02 6.63 2.57
CA GLN A 121 -15.49 5.40 3.21
C GLN A 121 -16.69 4.81 2.46
N GLU A 122 -17.68 5.65 2.11
CA GLU A 122 -18.84 5.25 1.31
C GLU A 122 -18.41 4.72 -0.07
N PHE A 123 -17.55 5.44 -0.77
CA PHE A 123 -17.02 4.98 -2.06
C PHE A 123 -16.34 3.61 -1.97
N ALA A 124 -15.47 3.41 -0.98
CA ALA A 124 -14.77 2.15 -0.80
C ALA A 124 -15.70 1.00 -0.40
N ALA A 125 -16.69 1.27 0.48
CA ALA A 125 -17.64 0.26 0.94
C ALA A 125 -18.70 -0.06 -0.12
N ASP A 126 -19.37 0.95 -0.65
CA ASP A 126 -20.60 0.76 -1.44
C ASP A 126 -20.30 0.60 -2.93
N GLN A 127 -19.31 1.35 -3.46
CA GLN A 127 -18.98 1.27 -4.88
C GLN A 127 -17.95 0.17 -5.18
N LEU A 128 -16.97 -0.05 -4.28
CA LEU A 128 -15.93 -1.05 -4.49
C LEU A 128 -16.18 -2.35 -3.72
N GLY A 129 -17.20 -2.43 -2.87
CA GLY A 129 -17.54 -3.61 -2.07
C GLY A 129 -16.42 -4.03 -1.09
N LYS A 130 -15.63 -3.08 -0.60
CA LYS A 130 -14.49 -3.36 0.27
C LYS A 130 -14.80 -3.10 1.75
N ARG A 131 -14.15 -3.86 2.61
CA ARG A 131 -14.14 -3.55 4.04
C ARG A 131 -13.25 -2.33 4.26
N VAL A 132 -13.79 -1.30 4.90
CA VAL A 132 -13.04 -0.09 5.25
C VAL A 132 -12.49 -0.21 6.67
N VAL A 133 -11.23 0.13 6.85
CA VAL A 133 -10.59 0.40 8.14
C VAL A 133 -10.11 1.85 8.13
N SER A 134 -10.55 2.62 9.10
CA SER A 134 -10.18 4.03 9.22
C SER A 134 -9.05 4.21 10.23
N SER A 135 -8.10 5.06 9.90
CA SER A 135 -6.99 5.40 10.79
C SER A 135 -6.59 6.87 10.67
N GLN A 136 -5.79 7.32 11.63
CA GLN A 136 -5.10 8.60 11.55
C GLN A 136 -3.83 8.45 10.71
N ASP A 137 -3.33 9.59 10.23
CA ASP A 137 -2.11 9.71 9.44
C ASP A 137 -0.88 9.48 10.32
N ARG A 138 -0.44 8.21 10.36
CA ARG A 138 0.78 7.75 11.04
C ARG A 138 1.45 6.69 10.17
N ALA A 139 2.77 6.60 10.22
CA ALA A 139 3.52 5.62 9.43
C ALA A 139 2.99 4.20 9.59
N GLY A 140 2.81 3.50 8.46
CA GLY A 140 2.34 2.12 8.41
C GLY A 140 0.84 1.92 8.67
N PHE A 141 0.09 2.99 8.94
CA PHE A 141 -1.36 2.99 9.21
C PHE A 141 -1.74 1.91 10.24
N VAL A 142 -2.65 0.99 9.94
CA VAL A 142 -3.01 -0.11 10.85
C VAL A 142 -2.25 -1.40 10.50
N VAL A 143 -2.32 -1.81 9.24
CA VAL A 143 -1.80 -3.13 8.85
C VAL A 143 -0.29 -3.18 8.92
N ASN A 144 0.42 -2.24 8.27
CA ASN A 144 1.88 -2.25 8.23
C ASN A 144 2.49 -1.95 9.60
N ALA A 145 1.85 -1.12 10.43
CA ALA A 145 2.31 -0.84 11.80
C ALA A 145 2.36 -2.10 12.70
N LEU A 146 1.51 -3.10 12.40
CA LEU A 146 1.51 -4.40 13.10
C LEU A 146 2.33 -5.46 12.35
N LEU A 147 2.21 -5.51 11.04
CA LEU A 147 2.81 -6.54 10.21
C LEU A 147 4.34 -6.41 10.13
N ILE A 148 4.85 -5.20 9.93
CA ILE A 148 6.28 -4.99 9.73
C ILE A 148 7.09 -5.39 10.98
N PRO A 149 6.79 -4.91 12.19
CA PRO A 149 7.54 -5.35 13.39
C PRO A 149 7.42 -6.85 13.63
N TYR A 150 6.30 -7.49 13.29
CA TYR A 150 6.17 -8.94 13.34
C TYR A 150 7.15 -9.63 12.39
N ILE A 151 7.24 -9.19 11.14
CA ILE A 151 8.22 -9.72 10.15
C ILE A 151 9.65 -9.44 10.62
N LEU A 152 9.96 -8.22 11.07
CA LEU A 152 11.30 -7.87 11.54
C LEU A 152 11.72 -8.72 12.75
N SER A 153 10.79 -9.07 13.63
CA SER A 153 11.06 -9.96 14.76
C SER A 153 11.43 -11.37 14.31
N ALA A 154 10.75 -11.90 13.29
CA ALA A 154 11.09 -13.19 12.68
C ALA A 154 12.47 -13.15 12.01
N ILE A 155 12.82 -12.07 11.30
CA ILE A 155 14.13 -11.89 10.69
C ILE A 155 15.25 -11.85 11.76
N ARG A 156 15.05 -11.11 12.86
CA ARG A 156 16.01 -11.06 13.99
C ARG A 156 16.19 -12.44 14.62
N MET A 157 15.13 -13.21 14.76
CA MET A 157 15.18 -14.57 15.31
C MET A 157 16.04 -15.48 14.43
N MET A 158 15.86 -15.41 13.10
CA MET A 158 16.68 -16.15 12.13
C MET A 158 18.13 -15.66 12.13
N GLU A 159 18.37 -14.35 12.11
CA GLU A 159 19.71 -13.73 12.08
C GLU A 159 20.55 -14.13 13.30
N SER A 160 19.91 -14.24 14.46
CA SER A 160 20.59 -14.68 15.70
C SER A 160 20.91 -16.18 15.74
N GLY A 161 20.46 -16.95 14.75
CA GLY A 161 20.62 -18.40 14.72
C GLY A 161 19.73 -19.14 15.73
N PHE A 162 18.68 -18.48 16.26
CA PHE A 162 17.78 -19.08 17.24
C PHE A 162 16.92 -20.20 16.63
N ALA A 163 16.42 -20.01 15.39
CA ALA A 163 15.66 -21.00 14.65
C ALA A 163 15.88 -20.82 13.13
N SER A 164 15.61 -21.89 12.36
CA SER A 164 15.62 -21.83 10.89
C SER A 164 14.43 -21.04 10.35
N ALA A 165 14.50 -20.60 9.08
CA ALA A 165 13.37 -19.95 8.43
C ALA A 165 12.15 -20.87 8.39
N GLU A 166 12.37 -22.15 8.10
CA GLU A 166 11.34 -23.17 8.03
C GLU A 166 10.65 -23.38 9.39
N ASP A 167 11.40 -23.44 10.47
CA ASP A 167 10.84 -23.64 11.82
C ASP A 167 10.06 -22.42 12.31
N ILE A 168 10.56 -21.20 12.03
CA ILE A 168 9.86 -19.96 12.36
C ILE A 168 8.52 -19.91 11.65
N ASP A 169 8.53 -20.15 10.34
CA ASP A 169 7.31 -20.11 9.51
C ASP A 169 6.33 -21.24 9.90
N ALA A 170 6.84 -22.46 10.11
CA ALA A 170 6.02 -23.58 10.57
C ALA A 170 5.39 -23.30 11.94
N GLY A 171 6.15 -22.71 12.87
CA GLY A 171 5.64 -22.31 14.17
C GLY A 171 4.43 -21.38 14.08
N MET A 172 4.46 -20.38 13.21
CA MET A 172 3.36 -19.43 13.02
C MET A 172 2.18 -20.04 12.24
N VAL A 173 2.46 -20.86 11.22
CA VAL A 173 1.40 -21.54 10.47
C VAL A 173 0.66 -22.57 11.32
N LEU A 174 1.40 -23.45 11.98
CA LEU A 174 0.80 -24.57 12.72
C LEU A 174 0.40 -24.21 14.15
N GLY A 175 1.16 -23.32 14.81
CA GLY A 175 0.90 -22.91 16.19
C GLY A 175 -0.14 -21.79 16.32
N CYS A 176 -0.22 -20.89 15.34
CA CYS A 176 -1.13 -19.74 15.35
C CYS A 176 -2.17 -19.77 14.23
N ASN A 177 -2.17 -20.80 13.39
CA ASN A 177 -3.08 -20.94 12.25
C ASN A 177 -2.97 -19.76 11.25
N HIS A 178 -1.78 -19.21 11.10
CA HIS A 178 -1.55 -18.19 10.07
C HIS A 178 -1.56 -18.84 8.67
N PRO A 179 -2.11 -18.17 7.64
CA PRO A 179 -2.17 -18.73 6.29
C PRO A 179 -0.77 -18.85 5.65
N MET A 180 0.20 -18.10 6.18
CA MET A 180 1.59 -18.06 5.72
C MET A 180 2.50 -17.65 6.86
N GLY A 181 3.70 -18.20 6.92
CA GLY A 181 4.71 -17.78 7.89
C GLY A 181 5.33 -16.42 7.57
N PRO A 182 5.92 -15.73 8.56
CA PRO A 182 6.39 -14.35 8.41
C PRO A 182 7.49 -14.17 7.36
N LEU A 183 8.40 -15.14 7.21
CA LEU A 183 9.52 -15.05 6.28
C LEU A 183 9.05 -15.33 4.84
N ALA A 184 8.17 -16.31 4.64
CA ALA A 184 7.51 -16.54 3.35
C ALA A 184 6.61 -15.36 2.94
N LEU A 185 5.98 -14.69 3.91
CA LEU A 185 5.18 -13.48 3.67
C LEU A 185 6.08 -12.29 3.30
N CYS A 186 7.23 -12.12 3.94
CA CYS A 186 8.23 -11.13 3.56
C CYS A 186 8.69 -11.32 2.12
N ASP A 187 8.98 -12.57 1.72
CA ASP A 187 9.33 -12.92 0.34
C ASP A 187 8.20 -12.62 -0.67
N LEU A 188 6.94 -12.77 -0.26
CA LEU A 188 5.78 -12.44 -1.09
C LEU A 188 5.60 -10.93 -1.27
N ILE A 189 5.76 -10.15 -0.20
CA ILE A 189 5.68 -8.68 -0.20
C ILE A 189 6.85 -8.09 -1.00
N GLY A 190 8.03 -8.65 -0.81
CA GLY A 190 9.31 -8.17 -1.28
C GLY A 190 10.12 -7.55 -0.15
N LEU A 191 11.38 -7.98 -0.04
CA LEU A 191 12.27 -7.55 1.04
C LEU A 191 12.57 -6.05 0.98
N ASP A 192 12.71 -5.50 -0.22
CA ASP A 192 12.91 -4.06 -0.44
C ASP A 192 11.68 -3.23 -0.04
N THR A 193 10.47 -3.73 -0.31
CA THR A 193 9.24 -3.10 0.15
C THR A 193 9.14 -3.14 1.68
N THR A 194 9.43 -4.30 2.29
CA THR A 194 9.47 -4.45 3.74
C THR A 194 10.50 -3.52 4.37
N MET A 195 11.69 -3.40 3.75
CA MET A 195 12.76 -2.50 4.19
C MET A 195 12.29 -1.03 4.18
N ALA A 196 11.73 -0.57 3.06
CA ALA A 196 11.27 0.82 2.90
C ALA A 196 10.19 1.21 3.93
N VAL A 197 9.23 0.30 4.18
CA VAL A 197 8.19 0.56 5.21
C VAL A 197 8.80 0.53 6.62
N ALA A 198 9.73 -0.38 6.90
CA ALA A 198 10.42 -0.43 8.19
C ALA A 198 11.24 0.85 8.46
N GLU A 199 11.94 1.36 7.44
CA GLU A 199 12.67 2.64 7.53
C GLU A 199 11.73 3.81 7.82
N SER A 200 10.59 3.89 7.14
CA SER A 200 9.58 4.93 7.38
C SER A 200 9.03 4.87 8.81
N LEU A 201 8.69 3.67 9.29
CA LEU A 201 8.25 3.46 10.67
C LEU A 201 9.34 3.86 11.68
N TYR A 202 10.58 3.45 11.43
CA TYR A 202 11.70 3.79 12.30
C TYR A 202 12.01 5.30 12.29
N GLU A 203 11.89 5.95 11.15
CA GLU A 203 12.10 7.40 11.03
C GLU A 203 11.06 8.18 11.83
N GLU A 204 9.79 7.76 11.85
CA GLU A 204 8.74 8.41 12.62
C GLU A 204 8.84 8.11 14.12
N PHE A 205 8.98 6.83 14.51
CA PHE A 205 8.85 6.41 15.91
C PHE A 205 10.17 6.34 16.67
N LYS A 206 11.31 6.18 15.96
CA LYS A 206 12.67 6.00 16.54
C LYS A 206 12.77 4.84 17.54
N GLU A 207 11.88 3.85 17.43
CA GLU A 207 11.87 2.68 18.30
C GLU A 207 12.61 1.51 17.67
N GLN A 208 13.41 0.80 18.45
CA GLN A 208 14.19 -0.38 18.00
C GLN A 208 13.32 -1.47 17.37
N LEU A 209 12.05 -1.53 17.75
CA LEU A 209 11.06 -2.47 17.20
C LEU A 209 10.95 -2.34 15.67
N TYR A 210 11.03 -1.13 15.15
CA TYR A 210 10.88 -0.81 13.73
C TYR A 210 12.21 -0.77 12.96
N ALA A 211 13.35 -0.75 13.68
CA ALA A 211 14.67 -0.69 13.03
C ALA A 211 14.90 -1.93 12.15
N PRO A 212 15.23 -1.76 10.84
CA PRO A 212 15.55 -2.89 9.98
C PRO A 212 16.73 -3.71 10.51
N PRO A 213 16.62 -5.05 10.61
CA PRO A 213 17.75 -5.89 10.99
C PRO A 213 18.84 -5.85 9.91
N PRO A 214 20.13 -5.94 10.29
CA PRO A 214 21.25 -5.98 9.34
C PRO A 214 21.12 -7.04 8.26
N LEU A 215 20.55 -8.21 8.57
CA LEU A 215 20.31 -9.26 7.59
C LEU A 215 19.38 -8.78 6.46
N LEU A 216 18.30 -8.07 6.79
CA LEU A 216 17.36 -7.55 5.78
C LEU A 216 18.06 -6.61 4.80
N SER A 217 18.86 -5.65 5.31
CA SER A 217 19.64 -4.73 4.47
C SER A 217 20.59 -5.48 3.54
N ARG A 218 21.36 -6.43 4.10
CA ARG A 218 22.32 -7.22 3.30
C ARG A 218 21.64 -8.06 2.23
N MET A 219 20.47 -8.61 2.51
CA MET A 219 19.69 -9.35 1.53
C MET A 219 19.19 -8.43 0.41
N CYS A 220 18.71 -7.24 0.73
CA CYS A 220 18.33 -6.23 -0.27
C CYS A 220 19.52 -5.83 -1.14
N ASP A 221 20.68 -5.52 -0.54
CA ASP A 221 21.93 -5.17 -1.24
C ASP A 221 22.41 -6.31 -2.18
N ALA A 222 22.20 -7.54 -1.76
CA ALA A 222 22.51 -8.73 -2.57
C ALA A 222 21.48 -9.04 -3.66
N GLY A 223 20.41 -8.25 -3.77
CA GLY A 223 19.33 -8.48 -4.74
C GLY A 223 18.45 -9.68 -4.41
N LEU A 224 18.44 -10.16 -3.16
CA LEU A 224 17.60 -11.25 -2.69
C LEU A 224 16.24 -10.67 -2.24
N LEU A 225 15.37 -10.36 -3.23
CA LEU A 225 14.16 -9.56 -2.99
C LEU A 225 12.88 -10.39 -2.84
N GLY A 226 13.00 -11.72 -2.74
CA GLY A 226 11.86 -12.61 -2.56
C GLY A 226 11.34 -13.21 -3.87
N ARG A 227 10.03 -13.46 -3.92
CA ARG A 227 9.38 -14.13 -5.06
C ARG A 227 9.54 -13.39 -6.38
N LYS A 228 9.59 -12.06 -6.37
CA LYS A 228 9.65 -11.24 -7.58
C LYS A 228 10.91 -11.44 -8.41
N ASN A 229 12.00 -11.91 -7.79
CA ASN A 229 13.25 -12.26 -8.50
C ASN A 229 13.71 -13.70 -8.23
N GLY A 230 12.82 -14.55 -7.69
CA GLY A 230 13.03 -15.99 -7.52
C GLY A 230 13.80 -16.38 -6.26
N ARG A 231 14.27 -15.42 -5.44
CA ARG A 231 15.05 -15.74 -4.24
C ARG A 231 14.91 -14.66 -3.17
N GLY A 232 14.64 -15.09 -1.95
CA GLY A 232 14.68 -14.30 -0.72
C GLY A 232 15.15 -15.19 0.43
N PHE A 233 14.38 -15.28 1.51
CA PHE A 233 14.57 -16.28 2.56
C PHE A 233 14.45 -17.70 2.02
N TYR A 234 13.61 -17.89 0.99
CA TYR A 234 13.41 -19.13 0.26
C TYR A 234 13.86 -18.99 -1.21
N ARG A 235 13.91 -20.13 -1.89
CA ARG A 235 14.10 -20.19 -3.34
C ARG A 235 12.77 -20.50 -4.01
N TYR A 236 12.46 -19.79 -5.09
CA TYR A 236 11.24 -19.93 -5.88
C TYR A 236 11.61 -20.29 -7.32
N ASN A 237 10.93 -21.28 -7.87
CA ASN A 237 11.12 -21.73 -9.26
C ASN A 237 10.20 -20.96 -10.21
#